data_1bbb2f042dc62cfa19b6bc55451c0856
#
_entry.id   1bbb2f042dc62cfa19b6bc55451c0856
#
_cell.length_a   1.000
_cell.length_b   1.000
_cell.length_c   1.000
_cell.angle_alpha   90.00
_cell.angle_beta   90.00
_cell.angle_gamma   90.00
#
_symmetry.space_group_name_H-M   'P 1'
#
loop_
_entity.id
_entity.type
_entity.pdbx_description
1 polymer ?
#
loop_
_entity_poly.entity_id
_entity_poly.type
_entity_poly.pdbx_seq_one_letter_code
_entity_poly.pdbx_strand_id
1 'polypeptide(L)'
;MKYIGIDIGGTNLKAGLVDETGQLLATRKMKVAGIADPAALAWTIHALSVDLCKDFGCELTDIFSIGVGCPGAVEIRGGSILYTCNLPLRNVPLRRLFHQLSDLPLYIENDANCAALAEYYVGGGRGSKRFITVTLGTGVGGGIIHNGKIFHGSNGMAGEVGHMSIEMDGEECPCGRRGCW
;
A
#
# COMPACT_ATOMS: atom_id res chain seq x y z
N MET A 1 -5.67 -16.85 11.97
CA MET A 1 -6.17 -16.29 10.69
C MET A 1 -4.99 -15.99 9.78
N LYS A 2 -5.20 -16.00 8.44
CA LYS A 2 -4.14 -15.61 7.49
C LYS A 2 -4.59 -14.42 6.67
N TYR A 3 -3.66 -13.57 6.29
CA TYR A 3 -3.87 -12.34 5.53
C TYR A 3 -2.85 -12.26 4.41
N ILE A 4 -3.20 -11.60 3.31
CA ILE A 4 -2.25 -11.31 2.24
C ILE A 4 -2.01 -9.81 2.18
N GLY A 5 -0.74 -9.39 2.19
CA GLY A 5 -0.31 -8.02 1.90
C GLY A 5 0.24 -7.95 0.47
N ILE A 6 -0.20 -6.97 -0.30
CA ILE A 6 0.31 -6.70 -1.67
C ILE A 6 0.96 -5.32 -1.69
N ASP A 7 2.19 -5.24 -2.15
CA ASP A 7 2.91 -3.99 -2.43
C ASP A 7 2.94 -3.74 -3.95
N ILE A 8 2.32 -2.66 -4.39
CA ILE A 8 2.31 -2.24 -5.81
C ILE A 8 3.52 -1.37 -6.07
N GLY A 9 4.58 -1.96 -6.62
CA GLY A 9 5.75 -1.22 -7.09
C GLY A 9 5.68 -0.91 -8.58
N GLY A 10 6.52 0.02 -9.05
CA GLY A 10 6.55 0.44 -10.47
C GLY A 10 6.91 -0.66 -11.47
N THR A 11 7.65 -1.68 -11.05
CA THR A 11 8.11 -2.79 -11.91
C THR A 11 7.68 -4.16 -11.41
N ASN A 12 7.25 -4.27 -10.17
CA ASN A 12 6.89 -5.54 -9.55
C ASN A 12 5.74 -5.35 -8.57
N LEU A 13 4.87 -6.36 -8.49
CA LEU A 13 4.03 -6.59 -7.34
C LEU A 13 4.76 -7.58 -6.41
N LYS A 14 4.72 -7.30 -5.11
CA LYS A 14 5.18 -8.22 -4.08
C LYS A 14 4.00 -8.63 -3.21
N ALA A 15 3.89 -9.90 -2.93
CA ALA A 15 2.88 -10.43 -2.01
C ALA A 15 3.56 -11.10 -0.81
N GLY A 16 2.97 -10.91 0.36
CA GLY A 16 3.35 -11.58 1.60
C GLY A 16 2.12 -12.21 2.25
N LEU A 17 2.25 -13.46 2.66
CA LEU A 17 1.29 -14.16 3.51
C LEU A 17 1.71 -13.96 4.96
N VAL A 18 0.80 -13.48 5.79
CA VAL A 18 1.06 -13.24 7.22
C VAL A 18 -0.03 -13.86 8.08
N ASP A 19 0.32 -14.24 9.31
CA ASP A 19 -0.64 -14.67 10.32
C ASP A 19 -1.17 -13.49 11.17
N GLU A 20 -2.06 -13.79 12.11
CA GLU A 20 -2.65 -12.80 13.03
C GLU A 20 -1.63 -12.15 13.98
N THR A 21 -0.43 -12.70 14.12
CA THR A 21 0.65 -12.10 14.92
C THR A 21 1.51 -11.13 14.12
N GLY A 22 1.31 -11.09 12.80
CA GLY A 22 2.12 -10.33 11.85
C GLY A 22 3.39 -11.08 11.41
N GLN A 23 3.51 -12.39 11.72
CA GLN A 23 4.62 -13.20 11.24
C GLN A 23 4.47 -13.45 9.73
N LEU A 24 5.53 -13.16 8.99
CA LEU A 24 5.61 -13.44 7.56
C LEU A 24 5.82 -14.94 7.33
N LEU A 25 4.86 -15.59 6.68
CA LEU A 25 4.84 -17.04 6.43
C LEU A 25 5.41 -17.39 5.05
N ALA A 26 5.11 -16.60 4.03
CA ALA A 26 5.58 -16.80 2.66
C ALA A 26 5.60 -15.47 1.90
N THR A 27 6.40 -15.40 0.83
CA THR A 27 6.45 -14.26 -0.06
C THR A 27 6.48 -14.70 -1.52
N ARG A 28 5.89 -13.88 -2.39
CA ARG A 28 5.97 -14.05 -3.83
C ARG A 28 6.11 -12.70 -4.52
N LYS A 29 6.83 -12.68 -5.63
CA LYS A 29 7.05 -11.49 -6.45
C LYS A 29 6.68 -11.78 -7.90
N MET A 30 5.97 -10.85 -8.53
CA MET A 30 5.62 -10.93 -9.94
C MET A 30 6.10 -9.67 -10.65
N LYS A 31 6.76 -9.81 -11.80
CA LYS A 31 7.09 -8.67 -12.64
C LYS A 31 5.83 -8.15 -13.31
N VAL A 32 5.62 -6.85 -13.19
CA VAL A 32 4.52 -6.14 -13.86
C VAL A 32 5.14 -5.02 -14.69
N ALA A 33 5.39 -5.28 -15.96
CA ALA A 33 5.86 -4.25 -16.87
C ALA A 33 4.66 -3.41 -17.32
N GLY A 34 4.54 -2.17 -16.78
CA GLY A 34 3.64 -1.16 -17.32
C GLY A 34 2.16 -1.52 -17.30
N ILE A 35 1.63 -2.09 -16.19
CA ILE A 35 0.19 -2.30 -16.07
C ILE A 35 -0.52 -0.95 -16.14
N ALA A 36 -1.11 -0.65 -17.30
CA ALA A 36 -1.93 0.52 -17.54
C ALA A 36 -3.43 0.19 -17.46
N ASP A 37 -3.79 -1.08 -17.65
CA ASP A 37 -5.17 -1.53 -17.60
C ASP A 37 -5.60 -1.86 -16.16
N PRO A 38 -6.65 -1.17 -15.63
CA PRO A 38 -7.19 -1.42 -14.31
C PRO A 38 -7.67 -2.86 -14.07
N ALA A 39 -8.28 -3.49 -15.07
CA ALA A 39 -8.77 -4.87 -14.96
C ALA A 39 -7.61 -5.85 -14.90
N ALA A 40 -6.56 -5.63 -15.69
CA ALA A 40 -5.33 -6.43 -15.64
C ALA A 40 -4.64 -6.33 -14.26
N LEU A 41 -4.65 -5.15 -13.60
CA LEU A 41 -4.12 -5.01 -12.24
C LEU A 41 -4.90 -5.87 -11.25
N ALA A 42 -6.23 -5.79 -11.25
CA ALA A 42 -7.08 -6.59 -10.35
C ALA A 42 -6.87 -8.09 -10.59
N TRP A 43 -6.81 -8.51 -11.83
CA TRP A 43 -6.53 -9.91 -12.20
C TRP A 43 -5.13 -10.35 -11.71
N THR A 44 -4.12 -9.50 -11.88
CA THR A 44 -2.75 -9.81 -11.44
C THR A 44 -2.66 -9.96 -9.93
N ILE A 45 -3.34 -9.09 -9.16
CA ILE A 45 -3.43 -9.20 -7.70
C ILE A 45 -4.09 -10.52 -7.31
N HIS A 46 -5.19 -10.88 -7.95
CA HIS A 46 -5.88 -12.14 -7.71
C HIS A 46 -4.98 -13.34 -8.02
N ALA A 47 -4.38 -13.39 -9.21
CA ALA A 47 -3.49 -14.47 -9.64
C ALA A 47 -2.27 -14.62 -8.71
N LEU A 48 -1.64 -13.51 -8.33
CA LEU A 48 -0.51 -13.50 -7.40
C LEU A 48 -0.91 -14.05 -6.02
N SER A 49 -2.12 -13.73 -5.56
CA SER A 49 -2.65 -14.22 -4.28
C SER A 49 -2.91 -15.73 -4.32
N VAL A 50 -3.51 -16.23 -5.40
CA VAL A 50 -3.73 -17.67 -5.62
C VAL A 50 -2.42 -18.43 -5.67
N ASP A 51 -1.45 -17.92 -6.42
CA ASP A 51 -0.13 -18.55 -6.55
C ASP A 51 0.62 -18.58 -5.22
N LEU A 52 0.57 -17.49 -4.43
CA LEU A 52 1.18 -17.44 -3.11
C LEU A 52 0.57 -18.47 -2.16
N CYS A 53 -0.76 -18.63 -2.19
CA CYS A 53 -1.44 -19.66 -1.39
C CYS A 53 -1.01 -21.06 -1.80
N LYS A 54 -0.92 -21.35 -3.10
CA LYS A 54 -0.45 -22.66 -3.61
C LYS A 54 0.98 -22.95 -3.16
N ASP A 55 1.88 -21.98 -3.26
CA ASP A 55 3.27 -22.14 -2.83
C ASP A 55 3.39 -22.45 -1.34
N PHE A 56 2.49 -21.90 -0.52
CA PHE A 56 2.43 -22.13 0.92
C PHE A 56 1.67 -23.43 1.29
N GLY A 57 0.91 -24.01 0.37
CA GLY A 57 0.07 -25.19 0.63
C GLY A 57 -1.27 -24.89 1.28
N CYS A 58 -1.87 -23.75 0.96
CA CYS A 58 -3.23 -23.37 1.38
C CYS A 58 -4.07 -22.91 0.19
N GLU A 59 -5.36 -22.65 0.41
CA GLU A 59 -6.28 -22.12 -0.59
C GLU A 59 -6.60 -20.66 -0.31
N LEU A 60 -7.09 -19.93 -1.35
CA LEU A 60 -7.48 -18.53 -1.20
C LEU A 60 -8.66 -18.36 -0.22
N THR A 61 -9.48 -19.40 -0.06
CA THR A 61 -10.57 -19.48 0.92
C THR A 61 -10.11 -19.50 2.38
N ASP A 62 -8.83 -19.84 2.64
CA ASP A 62 -8.23 -19.80 3.98
C ASP A 62 -7.80 -18.38 4.38
N ILE A 63 -7.86 -17.43 3.45
CA ILE A 63 -7.42 -16.05 3.65
C ILE A 63 -8.59 -15.20 4.15
N PHE A 64 -8.34 -14.43 5.20
CA PHE A 64 -9.35 -13.56 5.80
C PHE A 64 -9.57 -12.28 4.97
N SER A 65 -8.49 -11.67 4.49
CA SER A 65 -8.56 -10.47 3.65
C SER A 65 -7.22 -10.19 2.94
N ILE A 66 -7.29 -9.32 1.93
CA ILE A 66 -6.11 -8.77 1.24
C ILE A 66 -5.99 -7.28 1.55
N GLY A 67 -4.79 -6.86 1.96
CA GLY A 67 -4.38 -5.47 2.07
C GLY A 67 -3.46 -5.09 0.90
N VAL A 68 -3.72 -3.96 0.26
CA VAL A 68 -2.94 -3.46 -0.89
C VAL A 68 -2.31 -2.12 -0.52
N GLY A 69 -0.98 -2.07 -0.48
CA GLY A 69 -0.20 -0.84 -0.42
C GLY A 69 0.04 -0.31 -1.82
N CYS A 70 -0.31 0.95 -2.06
CA CYS A 70 -0.22 1.58 -3.37
C CYS A 70 0.51 2.92 -3.28
N PRO A 71 1.51 3.20 -4.14
CA PRO A 71 2.16 4.50 -4.18
C PRO A 71 1.19 5.55 -4.71
N GLY A 72 1.23 6.77 -4.15
CA GLY A 72 0.36 7.88 -4.53
C GLY A 72 -0.91 7.98 -3.70
N ALA A 73 -1.96 8.58 -4.27
CA ALA A 73 -3.20 8.86 -3.55
C ALA A 73 -4.24 7.76 -3.76
N VAL A 74 -4.88 7.39 -2.66
CA VAL A 74 -5.94 6.36 -2.62
C VAL A 74 -7.20 6.89 -1.94
N GLU A 75 -8.35 6.45 -2.40
CA GLU A 75 -9.63 6.66 -1.74
C GLU A 75 -9.99 5.35 -1.01
N ILE A 76 -9.91 5.38 0.32
CA ILE A 76 -9.94 4.20 1.18
C ILE A 76 -11.34 3.60 1.27
N ARG A 77 -12.38 4.44 1.38
CA ARG A 77 -13.77 3.97 1.60
C ARG A 77 -14.29 3.16 0.42
N GLY A 78 -14.16 3.67 -0.80
CA GLY A 78 -14.55 2.97 -2.03
C GLY A 78 -13.49 1.98 -2.51
N GLY A 79 -12.26 2.07 -2.03
CA GLY A 79 -11.16 1.19 -2.44
C GLY A 79 -10.66 1.50 -3.84
N SER A 80 -10.39 2.78 -4.11
CA SER A 80 -9.94 3.25 -5.43
C SER A 80 -8.55 3.85 -5.38
N ILE A 81 -7.76 3.65 -6.42
CA ILE A 81 -6.52 4.39 -6.67
C ILE A 81 -6.91 5.68 -7.40
N LEU A 82 -6.65 6.83 -6.79
CA LEU A 82 -6.91 8.13 -7.42
C LEU A 82 -5.84 8.45 -8.46
N TYR A 83 -4.59 8.33 -8.08
CA TYR A 83 -3.44 8.40 -9.00
C TYR A 83 -2.21 7.74 -8.38
N THR A 84 -1.28 7.34 -9.23
CA THR A 84 0.05 6.85 -8.84
C THR A 84 1.14 7.68 -9.51
N CYS A 85 2.28 7.85 -8.82
CA CYS A 85 3.42 8.58 -9.36
C CYS A 85 4.23 7.75 -10.36
N ASN A 86 4.27 6.42 -10.17
CA ASN A 86 5.19 5.51 -10.85
C ASN A 86 4.51 4.57 -11.86
N LEU A 87 3.20 4.62 -11.95
CA LEU A 87 2.38 3.80 -12.86
C LEU A 87 1.34 4.70 -13.54
N PRO A 88 0.91 4.38 -14.76
CA PRO A 88 -0.11 5.18 -15.46
C PRO A 88 -1.53 4.87 -14.98
N LEU A 89 -1.73 4.77 -13.67
CA LEU A 89 -3.02 4.45 -13.05
C LEU A 89 -3.70 5.72 -12.53
N ARG A 90 -4.93 5.95 -12.97
CA ARG A 90 -5.78 7.07 -12.51
C ARG A 90 -7.22 6.61 -12.38
N ASN A 91 -7.87 6.99 -11.27
CA ASN A 91 -9.28 6.71 -10.97
C ASN A 91 -9.65 5.23 -11.15
N VAL A 92 -8.80 4.33 -10.62
CA VAL A 92 -9.00 2.87 -10.71
C VAL A 92 -9.86 2.39 -9.57
N PRO A 93 -11.09 1.90 -9.79
CA PRO A 93 -11.94 1.35 -8.73
C PRO A 93 -11.50 -0.09 -8.39
N LEU A 94 -10.31 -0.22 -7.77
CA LEU A 94 -9.62 -1.49 -7.61
C LEU A 94 -10.44 -2.53 -6.85
N ARG A 95 -11.06 -2.14 -5.72
CA ARG A 95 -11.91 -3.07 -4.95
C ARG A 95 -13.07 -3.61 -5.78
N ARG A 96 -13.76 -2.74 -6.54
CA ARG A 96 -14.87 -3.16 -7.38
C ARG A 96 -14.43 -4.12 -8.48
N LEU A 97 -13.27 -3.88 -9.11
CA LEU A 97 -12.72 -4.76 -10.15
C LEU A 97 -12.28 -6.10 -9.55
N PHE A 98 -11.65 -6.08 -8.37
CA PHE A 98 -11.25 -7.30 -7.68
C PHE A 98 -12.46 -8.17 -7.27
N HIS A 99 -13.55 -7.54 -6.80
CA HIS A 99 -14.77 -8.25 -6.42
C HIS A 99 -15.52 -8.90 -7.62
N GLN A 100 -15.14 -8.63 -8.86
CA GLN A 100 -15.61 -9.42 -10.03
C GLN A 100 -14.88 -10.77 -10.14
N LEU A 101 -13.77 -10.96 -9.43
CA LEU A 101 -12.92 -12.16 -9.46
C LEU A 101 -12.98 -12.97 -8.17
N SER A 102 -13.29 -12.34 -7.04
CA SER A 102 -13.29 -12.97 -5.71
C SER A 102 -14.12 -12.16 -4.73
N ASP A 103 -14.85 -12.85 -3.83
CA ASP A 103 -15.60 -12.25 -2.72
C ASP A 103 -14.71 -11.90 -1.52
N LEU A 104 -13.40 -12.19 -1.60
CA LEU A 104 -12.45 -11.92 -0.53
C LEU A 104 -12.34 -10.41 -0.26
N PRO A 105 -12.46 -9.94 1.01
CA PRO A 105 -12.36 -8.53 1.33
C PRO A 105 -11.00 -7.96 0.91
N LEU A 106 -11.04 -6.85 0.14
CA LEU A 106 -9.85 -6.13 -0.29
C LEU A 106 -9.86 -4.72 0.28
N TYR A 107 -8.75 -4.36 0.93
CA TYR A 107 -8.48 -3.03 1.48
C TYR A 107 -7.30 -2.40 0.74
N ILE A 108 -7.35 -1.08 0.58
CA ILE A 108 -6.27 -0.33 -0.07
C ILE A 108 -5.82 0.82 0.84
N GLU A 109 -4.51 1.05 0.86
CA GLU A 109 -3.90 2.14 1.61
C GLU A 109 -2.67 2.66 0.83
N ASN A 110 -2.20 3.85 1.16
CA ASN A 110 -0.91 4.33 0.69
C ASN A 110 0.23 3.45 1.23
N ASP A 111 1.28 3.23 0.43
CA ASP A 111 2.41 2.35 0.74
C ASP A 111 3.19 2.79 1.99
N ALA A 112 3.46 4.09 2.16
CA ALA A 112 4.15 4.61 3.35
C ALA A 112 3.27 4.51 4.61
N ASN A 113 1.95 4.67 4.50
CA ASN A 113 1.02 4.42 5.58
C ASN A 113 0.99 2.93 5.95
N CYS A 114 1.05 2.01 4.98
CA CYS A 114 1.20 0.58 5.25
C CYS A 114 2.49 0.28 6.02
N ALA A 115 3.62 0.89 5.63
CA ALA A 115 4.87 0.75 6.34
C ALA A 115 4.77 1.27 7.78
N ALA A 116 4.11 2.42 7.99
CA ALA A 116 3.87 2.97 9.32
C ALA A 116 3.04 2.05 10.21
N LEU A 117 2.00 1.42 9.66
CA LEU A 117 1.21 0.42 10.37
C LEU A 117 2.04 -0.81 10.74
N ALA A 118 2.86 -1.32 9.82
CA ALA A 118 3.73 -2.46 10.09
C ALA A 118 4.71 -2.16 11.23
N GLU A 119 5.39 -1.02 11.18
CA GLU A 119 6.30 -0.58 12.24
C GLU A 119 5.59 -0.35 13.57
N TYR A 120 4.35 0.14 13.55
CA TYR A 120 3.56 0.33 14.75
C TYR A 120 3.15 -0.98 15.41
N TYR A 121 2.70 -1.98 14.64
CA TYR A 121 2.19 -3.24 15.19
C TYR A 121 3.29 -4.26 15.50
N VAL A 122 4.31 -4.38 14.65
CA VAL A 122 5.32 -5.44 14.76
C VAL A 122 6.75 -4.92 14.79
N GLY A 123 6.99 -3.63 14.58
CA GLY A 123 8.31 -3.01 14.54
C GLY A 123 8.59 -2.06 15.70
N GLY A 124 9.34 -1.00 15.41
CA GLY A 124 9.86 -0.02 16.37
C GLY A 124 8.82 0.88 17.02
N GLY A 125 7.59 0.95 16.46
CA GLY A 125 6.48 1.74 16.98
C GLY A 125 5.61 1.07 18.05
N ARG A 126 5.90 -0.18 18.40
CA ARG A 126 5.09 -0.96 19.37
C ARG A 126 4.92 -0.26 20.69
N GLY A 127 3.67 -0.18 21.15
CA GLY A 127 3.33 0.46 22.45
C GLY A 127 3.27 1.98 22.43
N SER A 128 3.58 2.64 21.33
CA SER A 128 3.49 4.09 21.19
C SER A 128 2.04 4.53 21.02
N LYS A 129 1.62 5.62 21.69
CA LYS A 129 0.30 6.25 21.42
C LYS A 129 0.31 7.10 20.15
N ARG A 130 1.46 7.68 19.83
CA ARG A 130 1.72 8.51 18.65
C ARG A 130 3.02 8.06 18.03
N PHE A 131 3.01 7.83 16.74
CA PHE A 131 4.17 7.31 16.03
C PHE A 131 4.21 7.91 14.63
N ILE A 132 5.39 8.33 14.20
CA ILE A 132 5.63 8.82 12.85
C ILE A 132 6.73 7.96 12.25
N THR A 133 6.47 7.44 11.07
CA THR A 133 7.47 6.74 10.25
C THR A 133 7.85 7.64 9.09
N VAL A 134 9.13 7.71 8.80
CA VAL A 134 9.67 8.32 7.58
C VAL A 134 10.34 7.21 6.78
N THR A 135 9.92 7.04 5.54
CA THR A 135 10.50 6.07 4.61
C THR A 135 11.45 6.78 3.65
N LEU A 136 12.66 6.26 3.51
CA LEU A 136 13.69 6.78 2.60
C LEU A 136 13.89 5.75 1.48
N GLY A 137 13.55 6.11 0.25
CA GLY A 137 13.65 5.24 -0.92
C GLY A 137 13.87 6.07 -2.18
N THR A 138 13.09 5.82 -3.23
CA THR A 138 13.06 6.67 -4.44
C THR A 138 12.69 8.12 -4.11
N GLY A 139 11.90 8.31 -3.06
CA GLY A 139 11.54 9.59 -2.47
C GLY A 139 11.45 9.47 -0.95
N VAL A 140 10.97 10.53 -0.31
CA VAL A 140 10.69 10.57 1.12
C VAL A 140 9.18 10.40 1.31
N GLY A 141 8.80 9.29 1.92
CA GLY A 141 7.42 9.02 2.31
C GLY A 141 7.24 9.09 3.82
N GLY A 142 6.00 9.06 4.28
CA GLY A 142 5.72 9.01 5.70
C GLY A 142 4.32 8.53 6.04
N GLY A 143 4.15 8.12 7.29
CA GLY A 143 2.87 7.74 7.85
C GLY A 143 2.78 8.15 9.31
N ILE A 144 1.63 8.60 9.71
CA ILE A 144 1.35 9.08 11.07
C ILE A 144 0.34 8.15 11.72
N ILE A 145 0.71 7.58 12.88
CA ILE A 145 -0.19 6.78 13.69
C ILE A 145 -0.59 7.57 14.93
N HIS A 146 -1.87 7.65 15.17
CA HIS A 146 -2.46 8.26 16.36
C HIS A 146 -3.47 7.32 17.01
N ASN A 147 -3.23 6.94 18.27
CA ASN A 147 -4.06 5.99 19.01
C ASN A 147 -4.36 4.68 18.24
N GLY A 148 -3.31 4.09 17.63
CA GLY A 148 -3.41 2.83 16.90
C GLY A 148 -4.03 2.89 15.51
N LYS A 149 -4.28 4.08 14.97
CA LYS A 149 -4.89 4.28 13.64
C LYS A 149 -4.05 5.23 12.81
N ILE A 150 -4.06 5.03 11.49
CA ILE A 150 -3.48 5.99 10.55
C ILE A 150 -4.21 7.32 10.68
N PHE A 151 -3.45 8.38 10.82
CA PHE A 151 -3.97 9.75 10.79
C PHE A 151 -3.91 10.27 9.35
N HIS A 152 -5.01 10.17 8.63
CA HIS A 152 -5.11 10.58 7.23
C HIS A 152 -5.26 12.11 7.06
N GLY A 153 -5.63 12.85 8.12
CA GLY A 153 -6.00 14.25 8.01
C GLY A 153 -7.35 14.45 7.31
N SER A 154 -7.66 15.69 6.97
CA SER A 154 -8.96 16.03 6.36
C SER A 154 -9.12 15.57 4.91
N ASN A 155 -8.02 15.46 4.18
CA ASN A 155 -7.98 15.16 2.74
C ASN A 155 -7.18 13.88 2.39
N GLY A 156 -6.80 13.07 3.39
CA GLY A 156 -6.07 11.82 3.17
C GLY A 156 -4.55 11.95 3.02
N MET A 157 -3.98 13.16 3.17
CA MET A 157 -2.58 13.45 2.83
C MET A 157 -1.70 13.85 4.04
N ALA A 158 -2.14 13.58 5.27
CA ALA A 158 -1.39 14.01 6.45
C ALA A 158 0.01 13.39 6.57
N GLY A 159 0.22 12.20 6.00
CA GLY A 159 1.49 11.50 6.01
C GLY A 159 2.51 11.95 4.96
N GLU A 160 2.17 12.90 4.08
CA GLU A 160 3.03 13.37 2.97
C GLU A 160 4.17 14.29 3.46
N VAL A 161 4.96 13.81 4.44
CA VAL A 161 6.02 14.59 5.11
C VAL A 161 7.15 14.97 4.15
N GLY A 162 7.46 14.14 3.17
CA GLY A 162 8.46 14.43 2.14
C GLY A 162 8.11 15.62 1.24
N HIS A 163 6.83 16.02 1.23
CA HIS A 163 6.38 17.21 0.48
C HIS A 163 6.26 18.47 1.34
N MET A 164 6.76 18.47 2.57
CA MET A 164 6.93 19.70 3.34
C MET A 164 8.08 20.51 2.75
N SER A 165 7.84 21.77 2.39
CA SER A 165 8.92 22.66 1.96
C SER A 165 9.82 22.99 3.16
N ILE A 166 11.07 22.60 3.09
CA ILE A 166 12.11 22.88 4.09
C ILE A 166 13.09 23.98 3.62
N GLU A 167 13.06 24.29 2.33
CA GLU A 167 13.87 25.35 1.71
C GLU A 167 12.99 26.21 0.79
N MET A 168 12.88 27.51 1.07
CA MET A 168 11.90 28.38 0.43
C MET A 168 12.10 28.50 -1.09
N ASP A 169 13.34 28.65 -1.56
CA ASP A 169 13.71 28.78 -2.97
C ASP A 169 14.46 27.53 -3.48
N GLY A 170 14.21 26.38 -2.87
CA GLY A 170 14.87 25.13 -3.18
C GLY A 170 14.46 24.53 -4.53
N GLU A 171 14.96 23.32 -4.80
CA GLU A 171 14.73 22.56 -6.03
C GLU A 171 13.25 22.38 -6.34
N GLU A 172 12.94 22.28 -7.63
CA GLU A 172 11.58 21.96 -8.09
C GLU A 172 11.20 20.52 -7.73
N CYS A 173 10.03 20.36 -7.13
CA CYS A 173 9.49 19.06 -6.82
C CYS A 173 8.39 18.67 -7.83
N PRO A 174 8.29 17.40 -8.26
CA PRO A 174 7.21 16.92 -9.13
C PRO A 174 5.79 17.16 -8.59
N CYS A 175 5.63 17.46 -7.30
CA CYS A 175 4.34 17.86 -6.72
C CYS A 175 3.89 19.28 -7.11
N GLY A 176 4.71 20.03 -7.86
CA GLY A 176 4.43 21.41 -8.30
C GLY A 176 4.90 22.48 -7.33
N ARG A 177 5.53 22.13 -6.20
CA ARG A 177 6.15 23.06 -5.24
C ARG A 177 7.67 23.06 -5.35
N ARG A 178 8.33 23.93 -4.58
CA ARG A 178 9.79 23.99 -4.45
C ARG A 178 10.21 23.67 -3.02
N GLY A 179 11.45 23.19 -2.88
CA GLY A 179 12.11 22.99 -1.61
C GLY A 179 11.49 21.91 -0.74
N CYS A 180 10.80 20.91 -1.33
CA CYS A 180 10.35 19.73 -0.61
C CYS A 180 11.56 18.98 -0.05
N TRP A 181 11.33 18.32 1.06
CA TRP A 181 12.38 17.55 1.76
C TRP A 181 12.91 16.36 0.96
#